data_08013dce600c388fee076a99ea5fcd49
#
_entry.id   08013dce600c388fee076a99ea5fcd49
#
_cell.length_a   1.000
_cell.length_b   1.000
_cell.length_c   1.000
_cell.angle_alpha   90.00
_cell.angle_beta   90.00
_cell.angle_gamma   90.00
#
_symmetry.space_group_name_H-M   'P 1'
#
loop_
_entity.id
_entity.type
_entity.pdbx_description
1 polymer ?
#
loop_
_entity_poly.entity_id
_entity_poly.type
_entity_poly.pdbx_seq_one_letter_code
_entity_poly.pdbx_strand_id
1 'polypeptide(L)'
;MKFRRNVALILTRPGGEILVCERSDFKDSWQFPQGGAKDDESDIEALQREVREEIALPPESYRVVLHHGPYRYIFRSGFRKEGCLGQEQTYYLAECLGSPEIVVDNKEFRRSRWIKPETFRIKWVPPVKRDVYRAVFRDFFRIELA
;
A
#
# COMPACT_ATOMS: atom_id res chain seq x y z
N MET A 1 12.44 10.00 -18.05
CA MET A 1 11.36 10.30 -17.09
C MET A 1 11.76 9.74 -15.73
N LYS A 2 11.60 10.54 -14.67
CA LYS A 2 12.03 10.14 -13.33
C LYS A 2 10.83 9.69 -12.50
N PHE A 3 10.95 8.51 -11.88
CA PHE A 3 9.95 7.95 -10.97
C PHE A 3 10.47 7.91 -9.55
N ARG A 4 9.59 8.19 -8.60
CA ARG A 4 9.89 8.07 -7.18
C ARG A 4 9.72 6.62 -6.75
N ARG A 5 10.74 6.05 -6.14
CA ARG A 5 10.69 4.67 -5.65
C ARG A 5 9.78 4.59 -4.42
N ASN A 6 8.86 3.64 -4.42
CA ASN A 6 7.80 3.51 -3.42
C ASN A 6 7.57 2.05 -3.07
N VAL A 7 7.16 1.79 -1.85
CA VAL A 7 6.84 0.44 -1.35
C VAL A 7 5.44 0.43 -0.76
N ALA A 8 4.74 -0.70 -0.86
CA ALA A 8 3.39 -0.86 -0.34
C ALA A 8 3.23 -2.22 0.31
N LEU A 9 2.39 -2.28 1.34
CA LEU A 9 2.14 -3.50 2.09
C LEU A 9 0.70 -3.98 1.90
N ILE A 10 0.55 -5.25 1.51
CA ILE A 10 -0.71 -5.96 1.58
C ILE A 10 -0.61 -6.91 2.77
N LEU A 11 -1.18 -6.51 3.90
CA LEU A 11 -1.14 -7.31 5.12
C LEU A 11 -2.36 -8.20 5.18
N THR A 12 -2.14 -9.50 5.40
CA THR A 12 -3.21 -10.50 5.51
C THR A 12 -3.26 -11.06 6.92
N ARG A 13 -4.43 -11.57 7.30
CA ARG A 13 -4.60 -12.32 8.56
C ARG A 13 -5.31 -13.65 8.28
N PRO A 14 -5.33 -14.58 9.24
CA PRO A 14 -6.04 -15.86 9.05
C PRO A 14 -7.48 -15.62 8.56
N GLY A 15 -7.88 -16.40 7.55
CA GLY A 15 -9.16 -16.22 6.88
C GLY A 15 -9.08 -15.45 5.58
N GLY A 16 -7.89 -14.90 5.26
CA GLY A 16 -7.65 -14.25 3.97
C GLY A 16 -8.06 -12.79 3.87
N GLU A 17 -8.47 -12.18 4.98
CA GLU A 17 -8.76 -10.74 4.98
C GLU A 17 -7.50 -9.92 4.84
N ILE A 18 -7.63 -8.79 4.16
CA ILE A 18 -6.54 -7.84 3.93
C ILE A 18 -6.82 -6.51 4.63
N LEU A 19 -5.76 -5.83 5.04
CA LEU A 19 -5.86 -4.54 5.71
C LEU A 19 -5.91 -3.42 4.68
N VAL A 20 -6.93 -2.57 4.80
CA VAL A 20 -7.01 -1.32 4.05
C VAL A 20 -7.15 -0.16 5.01
N CYS A 21 -6.62 0.99 4.61
CA CYS A 21 -6.57 2.19 5.44
C CYS A 21 -7.24 3.35 4.72
N GLU A 22 -8.06 4.09 5.45
CA GLU A 22 -8.72 5.27 4.88
C GLU A 22 -7.82 6.48 5.00
N ARG A 23 -7.65 7.19 3.89
CA ARG A 23 -6.83 8.40 3.85
C ARG A 23 -7.41 9.50 4.74
N SER A 24 -6.53 10.23 5.40
CA SER A 24 -6.92 11.36 6.25
C SER A 24 -7.44 12.55 5.44
N ASP A 25 -6.95 12.72 4.21
CA ASP A 25 -7.30 13.86 3.35
C ASP A 25 -8.53 13.63 2.47
N PHE A 26 -8.95 12.36 2.28
CA PHE A 26 -10.12 12.04 1.47
C PHE A 26 -10.99 10.98 2.13
N LYS A 27 -12.19 11.36 2.51
CA LYS A 27 -13.17 10.44 3.05
C LYS A 27 -13.52 9.35 2.03
N ASP A 28 -13.65 8.12 2.51
CA ASP A 28 -13.98 6.93 1.70
C ASP A 28 -12.94 6.61 0.61
N SER A 29 -11.71 7.11 0.75
CA SER A 29 -10.59 6.69 -0.06
C SER A 29 -9.77 5.68 0.73
N TRP A 30 -9.82 4.42 0.32
CA TRP A 30 -9.17 3.30 1.01
C TRP A 30 -8.04 2.76 0.17
N GLN A 31 -6.90 2.54 0.79
CA GLN A 31 -5.73 2.01 0.09
C GLN A 31 -4.83 1.25 1.06
N PHE A 32 -3.78 0.65 0.51
CA PHE A 32 -2.79 -0.05 1.31
C PHE A 32 -1.80 0.93 1.95
N PRO A 33 -1.21 0.59 3.11
CA PRO A 33 -0.07 1.33 3.62
C PRO A 33 1.03 1.38 2.57
N GLN A 34 1.61 2.56 2.37
CA GLN A 34 2.65 2.73 1.36
C GLN A 34 3.42 4.02 1.62
N GLY A 35 4.62 4.08 1.09
CA GLY A 35 5.42 5.29 1.20
C GLY A 35 6.67 5.24 0.37
N GLY A 36 7.33 6.39 0.26
CA GLY A 36 8.54 6.54 -0.53
C GLY A 36 9.77 5.96 0.15
N ALA A 37 10.61 5.29 -0.62
CA ALA A 37 11.91 4.84 -0.15
C ALA A 37 12.92 5.98 -0.25
N LYS A 38 13.78 6.10 0.76
CA LYS A 38 14.89 7.04 0.72
C LYS A 38 16.04 6.45 -0.09
N ASP A 39 16.90 7.32 -0.63
CA ASP A 39 17.98 6.88 -1.51
C ASP A 39 18.93 5.86 -0.85
N ASP A 40 19.15 5.98 0.45
CA ASP A 40 20.03 5.10 1.22
C ASP A 40 19.34 3.89 1.85
N GLU A 41 18.04 3.72 1.59
CA GLU A 41 17.26 2.58 2.09
C GLU A 41 17.09 1.51 1.01
N SER A 42 17.16 0.24 1.44
CA SER A 42 16.63 -0.86 0.63
C SER A 42 15.10 -0.79 0.65
N ASP A 43 14.46 -1.51 -0.27
CA ASP A 43 12.99 -1.57 -0.30
C ASP A 43 12.42 -2.15 1.01
N ILE A 44 13.06 -3.19 1.56
CA ILE A 44 12.60 -3.80 2.81
C ILE A 44 12.77 -2.84 3.99
N GLU A 45 13.88 -2.10 4.05
CA GLU A 45 14.07 -1.09 5.09
C GLU A 45 13.01 0.02 5.01
N ALA A 46 12.72 0.46 3.78
CA ALA A 46 11.67 1.46 3.55
C ALA A 46 10.30 0.92 3.98
N LEU A 47 10.00 -0.33 3.61
CA LEU A 47 8.74 -0.97 3.98
C LEU A 47 8.57 -1.04 5.50
N GLN A 48 9.60 -1.50 6.21
CA GLN A 48 9.56 -1.62 7.66
C GLN A 48 9.35 -0.26 8.33
N ARG A 49 10.02 0.77 7.83
CA ARG A 49 9.89 2.13 8.36
C ARG A 49 8.48 2.68 8.13
N GLU A 50 7.97 2.59 6.89
CA GLU A 50 6.65 3.11 6.55
C GLU A 50 5.53 2.37 7.30
N VAL A 51 5.64 1.06 7.44
CA VAL A 51 4.65 0.26 8.18
C VAL A 51 4.63 0.64 9.65
N ARG A 52 5.81 0.84 10.25
CA ARG A 52 5.88 1.29 11.63
C ARG A 52 5.29 2.68 11.81
N GLU A 53 5.58 3.60 10.90
CA GLU A 53 5.08 4.97 10.97
C GLU A 53 3.56 5.04 10.77
N GLU A 54 3.03 4.30 9.82
CA GLU A 54 1.63 4.45 9.39
C GLU A 54 0.64 3.61 10.19
N ILE A 55 1.02 2.40 10.60
CA ILE A 55 0.12 1.48 11.30
C ILE A 55 0.72 0.87 12.58
N ALA A 56 1.86 1.38 13.01
CA ALA A 56 2.51 1.04 14.29
C ALA A 56 2.88 -0.44 14.44
N LEU A 57 3.22 -1.13 13.34
CA LEU A 57 3.63 -2.53 13.42
C LEU A 57 5.15 -2.67 13.35
N PRO A 58 5.76 -3.36 14.33
CA PRO A 58 7.18 -3.71 14.25
C PRO A 58 7.37 -4.87 13.27
N PRO A 59 8.58 -5.00 12.68
CA PRO A 59 8.85 -6.02 11.68
C PRO A 59 8.59 -7.46 12.14
N GLU A 60 8.75 -7.76 13.43
CA GLU A 60 8.52 -9.09 14.00
C GLU A 60 7.04 -9.46 14.07
N SER A 61 6.11 -8.55 13.80
CA SER A 61 4.67 -8.82 13.87
C SER A 61 4.08 -9.31 12.56
N TYR A 62 4.87 -9.37 11.49
CA TYR A 62 4.42 -9.88 10.21
C TYR A 62 5.58 -10.53 9.44
N ARG A 63 5.23 -11.36 8.47
CA ARG A 63 6.20 -12.05 7.63
C ARG A 63 5.88 -11.80 6.16
N VAL A 64 6.83 -11.26 5.40
CA VAL A 64 6.69 -11.08 3.95
C VAL A 64 6.76 -12.44 3.27
N VAL A 65 5.77 -12.75 2.42
CA VAL A 65 5.69 -14.04 1.70
C VAL A 65 6.04 -13.91 0.23
N LEU A 66 5.68 -12.80 -0.41
CA LEU A 66 6.05 -12.57 -1.80
C LEU A 66 5.93 -11.10 -2.15
N HIS A 67 6.49 -10.73 -3.30
CA HIS A 67 6.36 -9.36 -3.80
C HIS A 67 6.22 -9.37 -5.32
N HIS A 68 5.62 -8.31 -5.83
CA HIS A 68 5.51 -8.03 -7.27
C HIS A 68 5.81 -6.56 -7.55
N GLY A 69 6.33 -6.31 -8.70
CA GLY A 69 6.62 -4.96 -9.17
C GLY A 69 7.81 -4.90 -10.10
N PRO A 70 8.21 -3.70 -10.48
CA PRO A 70 7.57 -2.44 -10.10
C PRO A 70 6.31 -2.16 -10.92
N TYR A 71 5.33 -1.54 -10.26
CA TYR A 71 4.16 -0.97 -10.92
C TYR A 71 4.37 0.53 -11.00
N ARG A 72 4.04 1.14 -12.15
CA ARG A 72 4.28 2.56 -12.36
C ARG A 72 2.99 3.29 -12.64
N TYR A 73 2.89 4.50 -12.11
CA TYR A 73 1.85 5.44 -12.52
C TYR A 73 2.43 6.85 -12.54
N ILE A 74 1.82 7.70 -13.38
CA ILE A 74 2.22 9.08 -13.52
C ILE A 74 1.25 9.94 -12.72
N PHE A 75 1.78 10.91 -11.96
CA PHE A 75 0.95 11.86 -11.24
C PHE A 75 0.09 12.65 -12.21
N ARG A 76 -1.01 13.19 -11.71
CA ARG A 76 -1.85 14.04 -12.55
C ARG A 76 -1.03 15.20 -13.13
N SER A 77 -1.47 15.72 -14.27
CA SER A 77 -0.77 16.76 -15.01
C SER A 77 -0.34 17.93 -14.12
N GLY A 78 0.92 18.33 -14.26
CA GLY A 78 1.48 19.45 -13.52
C GLY A 78 1.94 19.15 -12.10
N PHE A 79 1.60 17.96 -11.56
CA PHE A 79 2.01 17.57 -10.22
C PHE A 79 3.40 16.92 -10.25
N ARG A 80 4.21 17.27 -9.25
CA ARG A 80 5.52 16.66 -9.04
C ARG A 80 5.69 16.35 -7.56
N LYS A 81 6.40 15.26 -7.24
CA LYS A 81 6.78 14.93 -5.88
C LYS A 81 8.27 14.59 -5.91
N GLU A 82 9.07 15.34 -5.12
CA GLU A 82 10.52 15.18 -5.09
C GLU A 82 11.14 15.26 -6.50
N GLY A 83 10.58 16.12 -7.35
CA GLY A 83 11.03 16.29 -8.72
C GLY A 83 10.64 15.16 -9.68
N CYS A 84 9.85 14.19 -9.23
CA CYS A 84 9.45 13.03 -10.03
C CYS A 84 8.08 13.22 -10.65
N LEU A 85 7.89 12.63 -11.85
CA LEU A 85 6.64 12.67 -12.60
C LEU A 85 5.64 11.61 -12.14
N GLY A 86 6.09 10.57 -11.48
CA GLY A 86 5.26 9.47 -11.06
C GLY A 86 5.94 8.62 -10.02
N GLN A 87 5.32 7.50 -9.68
CA GLN A 87 5.85 6.55 -8.73
C GLN A 87 6.08 5.19 -9.36
N GLU A 88 7.05 4.50 -8.82
CA GLU A 88 7.42 3.13 -9.17
C GLU A 88 7.29 2.32 -7.90
N GLN A 89 6.28 1.44 -7.83
CA GLN A 89 5.90 0.78 -6.60
C GLN A 89 6.18 -0.72 -6.62
N THR A 90 6.78 -1.22 -5.55
CA THR A 90 6.87 -2.65 -5.28
C THR A 90 5.89 -2.97 -4.15
N TYR A 91 5.02 -3.95 -4.39
CA TYR A 91 4.02 -4.41 -3.43
C TYR A 91 4.49 -5.68 -2.75
N TYR A 92 4.36 -5.73 -1.44
CA TYR A 92 4.75 -6.86 -0.59
C TYR A 92 3.52 -7.44 0.08
N LEU A 93 3.31 -8.74 -0.12
CA LEU A 93 2.27 -9.49 0.57
C LEU A 93 2.87 -10.07 1.85
N ALA A 94 2.24 -9.80 2.99
CA ALA A 94 2.72 -10.28 4.27
C ALA A 94 1.57 -10.88 5.08
N GLU A 95 1.93 -11.81 5.96
CA GLU A 95 1.01 -12.46 6.89
C GLU A 95 1.25 -11.94 8.29
N CYS A 96 0.18 -11.63 9.04
CA CYS A 96 0.29 -11.33 10.45
C CYS A 96 0.85 -12.51 11.22
N LEU A 97 1.74 -12.24 12.16
CA LEU A 97 2.22 -13.20 13.15
C LEU A 97 1.48 -12.88 14.46
N GLY A 98 0.57 -13.77 14.85
CA GLY A 98 -0.33 -13.48 15.95
C GLY A 98 -1.45 -12.55 15.56
N SER A 99 -1.90 -11.72 16.48
CA SER A 99 -2.99 -10.76 16.25
C SER A 99 -2.53 -9.35 16.66
N PRO A 100 -1.64 -8.73 15.87
CA PRO A 100 -1.12 -7.42 16.24
C PRO A 100 -2.22 -6.35 16.15
N GLU A 101 -2.11 -5.36 17.02
CA GLU A 101 -3.00 -4.21 17.01
C GLU A 101 -2.57 -3.22 15.93
N ILE A 102 -3.52 -2.80 15.11
CA ILE A 102 -3.29 -1.78 14.08
C ILE A 102 -3.64 -0.42 14.67
N VAL A 103 -2.65 0.49 14.70
CA VAL A 103 -2.85 1.85 15.20
C VAL A 103 -2.44 2.82 14.10
N VAL A 104 -3.42 3.48 13.48
CA VAL A 104 -3.14 4.43 12.40
C VAL A 104 -2.51 5.71 12.96
N ASP A 105 -1.69 6.37 12.11
CA ASP A 105 -0.92 7.55 12.53
C ASP A 105 -1.74 8.83 12.62
N ASN A 106 -2.94 8.88 12.09
CA ASN A 106 -3.83 10.04 11.99
C ASN A 106 -3.25 11.19 11.13
N LYS A 107 -2.19 10.90 10.38
CA LYS A 107 -1.60 11.84 9.40
C LYS A 107 -1.89 11.38 7.98
N GLU A 108 -1.39 10.21 7.61
CA GLU A 108 -1.71 9.58 6.31
C GLU A 108 -3.07 8.93 6.35
N PHE A 109 -3.36 8.21 7.42
CA PHE A 109 -4.58 7.42 7.57
C PHE A 109 -5.31 7.79 8.85
N ARG A 110 -6.65 7.81 8.80
CA ARG A 110 -7.48 8.10 9.95
C ARG A 110 -8.15 6.87 10.55
N ARG A 111 -8.25 5.77 9.80
CA ARG A 111 -8.76 4.50 10.32
C ARG A 111 -8.36 3.35 9.42
N SER A 112 -8.49 2.14 9.92
CA SER A 112 -8.18 0.92 9.18
C SER A 112 -9.36 -0.03 9.24
N ARG A 113 -9.37 -0.99 8.31
CA ARG A 113 -10.41 -2.01 8.21
C ARG A 113 -9.84 -3.27 7.60
N TRP A 114 -10.28 -4.41 8.11
CA TRP A 114 -10.01 -5.71 7.50
C TRP A 114 -11.16 -6.05 6.58
N ILE A 115 -10.85 -6.44 5.34
CA ILE A 115 -11.86 -6.77 4.33
C ILE A 115 -11.46 -8.02 3.56
N LYS A 116 -12.45 -8.67 2.96
CA LYS A 116 -12.17 -9.70 1.97
C LYS A 116 -11.70 -9.02 0.69
N PRO A 117 -10.65 -9.55 0.01
CA PRO A 117 -10.13 -8.92 -1.21
C PRO A 117 -11.19 -8.61 -2.26
N GLU A 118 -12.19 -9.50 -2.42
CA GLU A 118 -13.27 -9.37 -3.40
C GLU A 118 -14.15 -8.15 -3.15
N THR A 119 -14.15 -7.61 -1.93
CA THR A 119 -14.99 -6.47 -1.58
C THR A 119 -14.33 -5.12 -1.84
N PHE A 120 -13.06 -5.11 -2.21
CA PHE A 120 -12.35 -3.87 -2.54
C PHE A 120 -12.99 -3.19 -3.76
N ARG A 121 -13.17 -1.88 -3.70
CA ARG A 121 -13.79 -1.12 -4.78
C ARG A 121 -12.77 -0.23 -5.46
N ILE A 122 -12.67 -0.31 -6.78
CA ILE A 122 -11.71 0.51 -7.55
C ILE A 122 -11.96 2.01 -7.38
N LYS A 123 -13.20 2.40 -7.15
CA LYS A 123 -13.55 3.80 -6.94
C LYS A 123 -12.96 4.41 -5.67
N TRP A 124 -12.47 3.57 -4.73
CA TRP A 124 -11.83 4.06 -3.50
C TRP A 124 -10.48 4.71 -3.78
N VAL A 125 -9.84 4.40 -4.88
CA VAL A 125 -8.54 4.96 -5.20
C VAL A 125 -8.65 6.04 -6.28
N PRO A 126 -7.73 7.04 -6.26
CA PRO A 126 -7.73 8.09 -7.28
C PRO A 126 -7.55 7.52 -8.69
N PRO A 127 -8.11 8.16 -9.71
CA PRO A 127 -8.02 7.66 -11.09
C PRO A 127 -6.61 7.28 -11.54
N VAL A 128 -5.59 8.07 -11.16
CA VAL A 128 -4.20 7.81 -11.58
C VAL A 128 -3.63 6.50 -11.04
N LYS A 129 -4.20 5.97 -9.95
CA LYS A 129 -3.74 4.73 -9.32
C LYS A 129 -4.55 3.50 -9.71
N ARG A 130 -5.66 3.67 -10.43
CA ARG A 130 -6.60 2.57 -10.68
C ARG A 130 -6.00 1.44 -11.49
N ASP A 131 -5.21 1.75 -12.51
CA ASP A 131 -4.56 0.70 -13.31
C ASP A 131 -3.58 -0.11 -12.47
N VAL A 132 -2.85 0.54 -11.57
CA VAL A 132 -1.94 -0.16 -10.65
C VAL A 132 -2.74 -1.09 -9.73
N TYR A 133 -3.81 -0.60 -9.12
CA TYR A 133 -4.63 -1.42 -8.22
C TYR A 133 -5.27 -2.60 -8.96
N ARG A 134 -5.74 -2.41 -10.19
CA ARG A 134 -6.25 -3.52 -11.01
C ARG A 134 -5.18 -4.58 -11.25
N ALA A 135 -3.96 -4.14 -11.60
CA ALA A 135 -2.84 -5.06 -11.82
C ALA A 135 -2.44 -5.79 -10.53
N VAL A 136 -2.38 -5.08 -9.41
CA VAL A 136 -2.04 -5.64 -8.10
C VAL A 136 -3.06 -6.72 -7.70
N PHE A 137 -4.34 -6.43 -7.80
CA PHE A 137 -5.37 -7.40 -7.43
C PHE A 137 -5.39 -8.62 -8.36
N ARG A 138 -5.12 -8.42 -9.64
CA ARG A 138 -4.98 -9.53 -10.58
C ARG A 138 -3.76 -10.39 -10.23
N ASP A 139 -2.62 -9.76 -9.96
CA ASP A 139 -1.37 -10.48 -9.76
C ASP A 139 -1.30 -11.20 -8.41
N PHE A 140 -1.86 -10.61 -7.35
CA PHE A 140 -1.83 -11.21 -6.01
C PHE A 140 -3.04 -12.10 -5.72
N PHE A 141 -4.21 -11.77 -6.22
CA PHE A 141 -5.46 -12.44 -5.83
C PHE A 141 -6.23 -13.04 -7.00
N ARG A 142 -5.83 -12.78 -8.23
CA ARG A 142 -6.55 -13.18 -9.45
C ARG A 142 -7.98 -12.65 -9.46
N ILE A 143 -8.15 -11.41 -9.03
CA ILE A 143 -9.43 -10.71 -8.95
C ILE A 143 -9.42 -9.56 -9.95
N GLU A 144 -10.54 -9.41 -10.69
CA GLU A 144 -10.80 -8.23 -11.49
C GLU A 144 -11.62 -7.26 -10.64
N LEU A 145 -11.06 -6.10 -10.34
CA LEU A 145 -11.73 -5.10 -9.50
C LEU A 145 -12.90 -4.43 -10.23
N ALA A 146 -14.00 -4.33 -9.53
CA ALA A 146 -15.17 -3.59 -9.99
C ALA A 146 -15.15 -2.15 -9.50
#